data_4a4fd94e171e75af3c78f6cb908c86f6
#
_entry.id   4a4fd94e171e75af3c78f6cb908c86f6
#
_cell.length_a   1.000
_cell.length_b   1.000
_cell.length_c   1.000
_cell.angle_alpha   90.00
_cell.angle_beta   90.00
_cell.angle_gamma   90.00
#
_symmetry.space_group_name_H-M   'P 1'
#
loop_
_entity.id
_entity.type
_entity.pdbx_description
1 polymer ?
#
loop_
_entity_poly.entity_id
_entity_poly.type
_entity_poly.pdbx_seq_one_letter_code
_entity_poly.pdbx_strand_id
1 'polypeptide(L)'
;MLTTLAMVVVAVAVLFFARGGRRPTELDIDRKVIQQDLGYFLVMYSLAVIAGLLTSKPFDYALVIVLVVGYVYYVRRHFLTETPARTDPDEESDIHPLYFWGWLRTVMRSLPEWTNDGPVAAPFVQVGVALGLIILGAEIFVDAVSNIGTAAGIPPLAFSLLVAPLATELPEKFNSVIWVRRRKDTLAMGNMTGAMVFQSAFPVSIGLLFTPWELHSEALVAAIVALLAGSVLYLTLRIRGKLTAPLLLIQGVFYVVYVGYVLTKL
;
A
#
# COMPACT_ATOMS: atom_id res chain seq x y z
N MET A 1 4.49 -7.40 -5.23
CA MET A 1 3.79 -8.70 -5.11
C MET A 1 2.46 -8.57 -4.37
N LEU A 2 2.39 -7.89 -3.26
CA LEU A 2 1.16 -7.78 -2.47
C LEU A 2 0.09 -6.88 -3.05
N THR A 3 0.47 -5.96 -3.88
CA THR A 3 -0.47 -5.17 -4.65
C THR A 3 -1.33 -6.07 -5.55
N THR A 4 -0.77 -7.17 -6.07
CA THR A 4 -1.55 -8.14 -6.84
C THR A 4 -2.61 -8.82 -5.96
N LEU A 5 -2.26 -9.19 -4.73
CA LEU A 5 -3.22 -9.74 -3.76
C LEU A 5 -4.26 -8.68 -3.35
N ALA A 6 -3.82 -7.44 -3.14
CA ALA A 6 -4.71 -6.32 -2.84
C ALA A 6 -5.73 -6.08 -3.96
N MET A 7 -5.31 -6.16 -5.22
CA MET A 7 -6.22 -6.07 -6.36
C MET A 7 -7.25 -7.21 -6.37
N VAL A 8 -6.86 -8.42 -5.95
CA VAL A 8 -7.80 -9.54 -5.79
C VAL A 8 -8.82 -9.25 -4.70
N VAL A 9 -8.41 -8.67 -3.56
CA VAL A 9 -9.35 -8.30 -2.48
C VAL A 9 -10.37 -7.29 -2.97
N VAL A 10 -9.95 -6.24 -3.70
CA VAL A 10 -10.88 -5.28 -4.33
C VAL A 10 -11.80 -5.98 -5.31
N ALA A 11 -11.27 -6.86 -6.17
CA ALA A 11 -12.07 -7.58 -7.14
C ALA A 11 -13.16 -8.45 -6.48
N VAL A 12 -12.78 -9.20 -5.43
CA VAL A 12 -13.71 -10.03 -4.66
C VAL A 12 -14.76 -9.15 -4.00
N ALA A 13 -14.39 -8.03 -3.40
CA ALA A 13 -15.32 -7.08 -2.81
C ALA A 13 -16.29 -6.52 -3.86
N VAL A 14 -15.80 -6.09 -5.02
CA VAL A 14 -16.64 -5.60 -6.12
C VAL A 14 -17.63 -6.68 -6.56
N LEU A 15 -17.17 -7.92 -6.79
CA LEU A 15 -18.04 -9.03 -7.22
C LEU A 15 -19.05 -9.40 -6.14
N PHE A 16 -18.64 -9.39 -4.87
CA PHE A 16 -19.54 -9.68 -3.75
C PHE A 16 -20.68 -8.66 -3.69
N PHE A 17 -20.36 -7.36 -3.78
CA PHE A 17 -21.35 -6.30 -3.74
C PHE A 17 -22.11 -6.15 -5.08
N ALA A 18 -21.60 -6.68 -6.19
CA ALA A 18 -22.29 -6.76 -7.47
C ALA A 18 -23.34 -7.86 -7.52
N ARG A 19 -23.25 -8.88 -6.63
CA ARG A 19 -24.28 -9.93 -6.52
C ARG A 19 -25.63 -9.32 -6.19
N GLY A 20 -26.63 -9.67 -6.99
CA GLY A 20 -27.98 -9.13 -6.84
C GLY A 20 -28.23 -7.81 -7.60
N GLY A 21 -27.39 -7.45 -8.55
CA GLY A 21 -27.56 -6.28 -9.42
C GLY A 21 -27.38 -4.92 -8.72
N ARG A 22 -26.79 -4.91 -7.52
CA ARG A 22 -26.63 -3.68 -6.70
C ARG A 22 -25.57 -2.73 -7.23
N ARG A 23 -24.59 -3.23 -8.00
CA ARG A 23 -23.54 -2.42 -8.62
C ARG A 23 -22.98 -3.10 -9.87
N PRO A 24 -22.38 -2.33 -10.83
CA PRO A 24 -21.65 -2.92 -11.96
C PRO A 24 -20.33 -3.56 -11.48
N THR A 25 -19.80 -4.50 -12.30
CA THR A 25 -18.47 -5.09 -12.08
C THR A 25 -17.34 -4.20 -12.58
N GLU A 26 -17.65 -3.13 -13.30
CA GLU A 26 -16.76 -2.08 -13.68
C GLU A 26 -16.58 -1.11 -12.51
N LEU A 27 -15.33 -0.69 -12.26
CA LEU A 27 -14.98 0.26 -11.21
C LEU A 27 -15.14 1.68 -11.74
N ASP A 28 -15.79 2.52 -10.96
CA ASP A 28 -15.89 3.96 -11.21
C ASP A 28 -14.67 4.69 -10.63
N ILE A 29 -13.65 4.83 -11.45
CA ILE A 29 -12.35 5.36 -11.03
C ILE A 29 -11.94 6.59 -11.81
N ASP A 30 -11.25 7.53 -11.16
CA ASP A 30 -10.50 8.55 -11.88
C ASP A 30 -9.30 7.92 -12.59
N ARG A 31 -9.47 7.74 -13.90
CA ARG A 31 -8.47 7.14 -14.76
C ARG A 31 -7.13 7.88 -14.72
N LYS A 32 -7.15 9.22 -14.63
CA LYS A 32 -5.92 10.03 -14.67
C LYS A 32 -5.09 9.80 -13.42
N VAL A 33 -5.73 9.77 -12.26
CA VAL A 33 -5.08 9.54 -10.97
C VAL A 33 -4.42 8.16 -10.96
N ILE A 34 -5.20 7.13 -11.19
CA ILE A 34 -4.70 5.74 -11.14
C ILE A 34 -3.61 5.47 -12.19
N GLN A 35 -3.76 6.02 -13.41
CA GLN A 35 -2.75 5.87 -14.45
C GLN A 35 -1.45 6.61 -14.10
N GLN A 36 -1.55 7.77 -13.46
CA GLN A 36 -0.40 8.53 -12.99
C GLN A 36 0.36 7.74 -11.90
N ASP A 37 -0.34 7.24 -10.89
CA ASP A 37 0.26 6.43 -9.82
C ASP A 37 1.01 5.22 -10.37
N LEU A 38 0.35 4.43 -11.23
CA LEU A 38 0.97 3.28 -11.86
C LEU A 38 2.19 3.66 -12.71
N GLY A 39 2.16 4.81 -13.38
CA GLY A 39 3.29 5.34 -14.14
C GLY A 39 4.48 5.66 -13.24
N TYR A 40 4.26 6.39 -12.14
CA TYR A 40 5.31 6.68 -11.15
C TYR A 40 5.87 5.40 -10.52
N PHE A 41 5.00 4.48 -10.12
CA PHE A 41 5.43 3.17 -9.61
C PHE A 41 6.34 2.45 -10.58
N LEU A 42 5.92 2.30 -11.84
CA LEU A 42 6.69 1.57 -12.85
C LEU A 42 8.09 2.18 -13.05
N VAL A 43 8.18 3.50 -13.11
CA VAL A 43 9.46 4.18 -13.28
C VAL A 43 10.35 4.01 -12.04
N MET A 44 9.85 4.36 -10.85
CA MET A 44 10.63 4.31 -9.61
C MET A 44 11.06 2.89 -9.26
N TYR A 45 10.15 1.93 -9.40
CA TYR A 45 10.45 0.54 -9.07
C TYR A 45 11.40 -0.11 -10.09
N SER A 46 11.31 0.25 -11.38
CA SER A 46 12.30 -0.18 -12.37
C SER A 46 13.71 0.33 -12.06
N LEU A 47 13.83 1.59 -11.63
CA LEU A 47 15.11 2.16 -11.19
C LEU A 47 15.66 1.44 -9.95
N ALA A 48 14.79 1.08 -9.00
CA ALA A 48 15.16 0.30 -7.83
C ALA A 48 15.68 -1.10 -8.20
N VAL A 49 15.07 -1.76 -9.18
CA VAL A 49 15.52 -3.06 -9.70
C VAL A 49 16.87 -2.93 -10.40
N ILE A 50 17.04 -1.90 -11.23
CA ILE A 50 18.32 -1.62 -11.90
C ILE A 50 19.44 -1.42 -10.87
N ALA A 51 19.19 -0.68 -9.79
CA ALA A 51 20.17 -0.49 -8.71
C ALA A 51 20.60 -1.82 -8.08
N GLY A 52 19.63 -2.71 -7.80
CA GLY A 52 19.92 -4.04 -7.24
C GLY A 52 20.67 -4.99 -8.19
N LEU A 53 20.67 -4.69 -9.49
CA LEU A 53 21.46 -5.44 -10.49
C LEU A 53 22.85 -4.84 -10.69
N LEU A 54 22.99 -3.52 -10.55
CA LEU A 54 24.28 -2.81 -10.76
C LEU A 54 25.20 -2.90 -9.55
N THR A 55 24.65 -3.09 -8.34
CA THR A 55 25.39 -3.18 -7.05
C THR A 55 26.46 -2.11 -6.86
N SER A 56 26.14 -0.86 -7.23
CA SER A 56 27.08 0.29 -7.22
C SER A 56 26.66 1.32 -6.20
N LYS A 57 27.38 1.46 -5.09
CA LYS A 57 27.04 2.42 -4.03
C LYS A 57 26.95 3.88 -4.48
N PRO A 58 27.83 4.43 -5.35
CA PRO A 58 27.63 5.77 -5.89
C PRO A 58 26.30 5.93 -6.66
N PHE A 59 25.89 4.90 -7.41
CA PHE A 59 24.62 4.89 -8.11
C PHE A 59 23.44 4.85 -7.11
N ASP A 60 23.54 4.04 -6.05
CA ASP A 60 22.53 3.92 -5.00
C ASP A 60 22.26 5.28 -4.34
N TYR A 61 23.30 6.02 -3.95
CA TYR A 61 23.16 7.35 -3.33
C TYR A 61 22.52 8.37 -4.27
N ALA A 62 22.92 8.38 -5.54
CA ALA A 62 22.30 9.24 -6.54
C ALA A 62 20.81 8.88 -6.74
N LEU A 63 20.50 7.58 -6.78
CA LEU A 63 19.14 7.10 -6.95
C LEU A 63 18.24 7.45 -5.75
N VAL A 64 18.74 7.40 -4.52
CA VAL A 64 17.98 7.84 -3.33
C VAL A 64 17.47 9.26 -3.51
N ILE A 65 18.34 10.17 -3.97
CA ILE A 65 17.94 11.56 -4.22
C ILE A 65 16.83 11.62 -5.29
N VAL A 66 16.99 10.87 -6.38
CA VAL A 66 16.00 10.82 -7.47
C VAL A 66 14.67 10.28 -6.97
N LEU A 67 14.65 9.20 -6.17
CA LEU A 67 13.45 8.59 -5.64
C LEU A 67 12.71 9.51 -4.66
N VAL A 68 13.45 10.13 -3.73
CA VAL A 68 12.86 11.03 -2.73
C VAL A 68 12.32 12.30 -3.40
N VAL A 69 13.11 12.94 -4.27
CA VAL A 69 12.67 14.14 -5.00
C VAL A 69 11.49 13.80 -5.92
N GLY A 70 11.56 12.67 -6.62
CA GLY A 70 10.47 12.19 -7.48
C GLY A 70 9.19 11.94 -6.69
N TYR A 71 9.28 11.36 -5.48
CA TYR A 71 8.13 11.16 -4.62
C TYR A 71 7.55 12.49 -4.10
N VAL A 72 8.41 13.42 -3.65
CA VAL A 72 7.95 14.75 -3.22
C VAL A 72 7.26 15.49 -4.37
N TYR A 73 7.81 15.40 -5.59
CA TYR A 73 7.18 15.97 -6.78
C TYR A 73 5.82 15.31 -7.08
N TYR A 74 5.73 13.98 -6.98
CA TYR A 74 4.47 13.23 -7.14
C TYR A 74 3.41 13.71 -6.15
N VAL A 75 3.75 13.78 -4.86
CA VAL A 75 2.84 14.24 -3.79
C VAL A 75 2.40 15.67 -4.03
N ARG A 76 3.36 16.59 -4.31
CA ARG A 76 3.04 17.99 -4.61
C ARG A 76 2.08 18.10 -5.81
N ARG A 77 2.34 17.36 -6.87
CA ARG A 77 1.49 17.36 -8.06
C ARG A 77 0.09 16.84 -7.74
N HIS A 78 -0.03 15.82 -6.91
CA HIS A 78 -1.31 15.26 -6.48
C HIS A 78 -2.14 16.33 -5.77
N PHE A 79 -1.58 17.00 -4.76
CA PHE A 79 -2.24 18.09 -4.05
C PHE A 79 -2.60 19.30 -4.91
N LEU A 80 -1.83 19.60 -5.95
CA LEU A 80 -2.09 20.74 -6.83
C LEU A 80 -3.11 20.41 -7.94
N THR A 81 -3.27 19.14 -8.29
CA THR A 81 -4.12 18.70 -9.41
C THR A 81 -5.49 18.22 -8.91
N GLU A 82 -5.59 17.80 -7.66
CA GLU A 82 -6.87 17.50 -7.07
C GLU A 82 -7.65 18.81 -6.91
N THR A 83 -8.63 19.01 -7.78
CA THR A 83 -9.80 19.81 -7.40
C THR A 83 -10.25 19.25 -6.07
N PRO A 84 -10.48 20.07 -5.00
CA PRO A 84 -10.96 19.57 -3.73
C PRO A 84 -12.07 18.59 -4.06
N ALA A 85 -11.85 17.30 -3.71
CA ALA A 85 -12.86 16.29 -3.87
C ALA A 85 -14.13 16.98 -3.35
N ARG A 86 -15.19 16.99 -4.15
CA ARG A 86 -16.48 17.45 -3.65
C ARG A 86 -16.64 16.74 -2.34
N THR A 87 -16.41 17.47 -1.27
CA THR A 87 -16.69 17.02 0.08
C THR A 87 -18.17 16.76 0.03
N ASP A 88 -18.55 15.48 -0.09
CA ASP A 88 -19.94 15.13 0.04
C ASP A 88 -20.36 15.74 1.37
N PRO A 89 -21.49 16.49 1.45
CA PRO A 89 -21.96 17.05 2.71
C PRO A 89 -22.03 16.03 3.83
N ASP A 90 -22.12 14.74 3.48
CA ASP A 90 -22.07 13.60 4.39
C ASP A 90 -20.66 13.30 4.94
N GLU A 91 -19.58 13.77 4.32
CA GLU A 91 -18.21 13.60 4.85
C GLU A 91 -17.89 14.62 5.96
N GLU A 92 -18.47 15.80 5.94
CA GLU A 92 -18.32 16.76 7.05
C GLU A 92 -19.00 16.26 8.34
N SER A 93 -20.05 15.43 8.23
CA SER A 93 -20.73 14.84 9.37
C SER A 93 -19.97 13.62 9.97
N ASP A 94 -19.01 13.04 9.25
CA ASP A 94 -18.23 11.87 9.66
C ASP A 94 -16.90 12.26 10.34
N ILE A 95 -16.65 13.52 10.68
CA ILE A 95 -15.56 13.91 11.57
C ILE A 95 -15.93 13.45 12.96
N HIS A 96 -15.70 12.17 13.24
CA HIS A 96 -15.87 11.63 14.56
C HIS A 96 -14.83 12.25 15.52
N PRO A 97 -15.25 12.64 16.73
CA PRO A 97 -14.30 13.08 17.75
C PRO A 97 -13.22 11.99 17.94
N LEU A 98 -11.99 12.42 18.19
CA LEU A 98 -10.83 11.54 18.36
C LEU A 98 -11.19 10.36 19.29
N TYR A 99 -11.39 9.16 18.71
CA TYR A 99 -11.82 7.97 19.46
C TYR A 99 -10.91 7.65 20.64
N PHE A 100 -9.60 7.80 20.47
CA PHE A 100 -8.62 7.61 21.50
C PHE A 100 -8.85 8.58 22.69
N TRP A 101 -9.19 9.83 22.40
CA TRP A 101 -9.46 10.83 23.45
C TRP A 101 -10.77 10.55 24.18
N GLY A 102 -11.80 10.13 23.45
CA GLY A 102 -13.06 9.69 24.05
C GLY A 102 -12.87 8.47 24.95
N TRP A 103 -12.08 7.50 24.54
CA TRP A 103 -11.72 6.33 25.33
C TRP A 103 -10.88 6.71 26.56
N LEU A 104 -9.82 7.52 26.38
CA LEU A 104 -8.98 8.00 27.46
C LEU A 104 -9.77 8.77 28.51
N ARG A 105 -10.73 9.58 28.10
CA ARG A 105 -11.67 10.30 28.99
C ARG A 105 -12.57 9.35 29.76
N THR A 106 -13.01 8.25 29.13
CA THR A 106 -13.83 7.25 29.80
C THR A 106 -13.03 6.52 30.89
N VAL A 107 -11.74 6.27 30.63
CA VAL A 107 -10.82 5.62 31.58
C VAL A 107 -10.32 6.59 32.65
N MET A 108 -10.04 7.83 32.30
CA MET A 108 -9.52 8.87 33.19
C MET A 108 -10.60 9.94 33.43
N ARG A 109 -11.50 9.66 34.37
CA ARG A 109 -12.63 10.53 34.74
C ARG A 109 -12.26 11.97 35.17
N SER A 110 -10.97 12.26 35.34
CA SER A 110 -10.44 13.55 35.78
C SER A 110 -10.06 14.50 34.64
N LEU A 111 -10.20 14.09 33.35
CA LEU A 111 -9.86 14.96 32.26
C LEU A 111 -10.98 15.97 31.97
N PRO A 112 -10.63 17.25 31.69
CA PRO A 112 -11.62 18.29 31.43
C PRO A 112 -12.47 18.00 30.21
N GLU A 113 -13.69 18.54 30.21
CA GLU A 113 -14.56 18.50 29.02
C GLU A 113 -13.95 19.35 27.93
N TRP A 114 -13.54 18.67 26.86
CA TRP A 114 -12.98 19.32 25.70
C TRP A 114 -14.07 19.36 24.63
N THR A 115 -14.48 20.57 24.31
CA THR A 115 -15.29 20.84 23.13
C THR A 115 -14.49 20.51 21.86
N ASN A 116 -15.13 20.53 20.70
CA ASN A 116 -14.46 20.27 19.40
C ASN A 116 -13.21 21.14 19.13
N ASP A 117 -13.00 22.18 19.98
CA ASP A 117 -11.84 23.08 19.98
C ASP A 117 -10.72 22.62 20.91
N GLY A 118 -10.51 21.31 21.07
CA GLY A 118 -9.43 20.74 21.88
C GLY A 118 -8.05 21.32 21.54
N PRO A 119 -7.05 21.26 22.48
CA PRO A 119 -5.75 21.86 22.19
C PRO A 119 -5.17 21.25 20.94
N VAL A 120 -4.54 22.10 20.15
CA VAL A 120 -3.80 21.74 18.92
C VAL A 120 -2.81 20.58 19.17
N ALA A 121 -2.38 20.37 20.42
CA ALA A 121 -1.48 19.29 20.80
C ALA A 121 -2.13 17.88 20.78
N ALA A 122 -3.44 17.75 20.95
CA ALA A 122 -4.10 16.44 21.06
C ALA A 122 -3.91 15.53 19.82
N PRO A 123 -4.06 16.02 18.58
CA PRO A 123 -3.76 15.25 17.40
C PRO A 123 -2.30 14.79 17.33
N PHE A 124 -1.35 15.65 17.73
CA PHE A 124 0.08 15.30 17.73
C PHE A 124 0.41 14.22 18.75
N VAL A 125 -0.19 14.28 19.95
CA VAL A 125 -0.05 13.22 20.96
C VAL A 125 -0.64 11.91 20.45
N GLN A 126 -1.82 11.95 19.84
CA GLN A 126 -2.44 10.76 19.26
C GLN A 126 -1.58 10.14 18.17
N VAL A 127 -1.05 10.95 17.25
CA VAL A 127 -0.13 10.48 16.20
C VAL A 127 1.15 9.90 16.80
N GLY A 128 1.73 10.57 17.81
CA GLY A 128 2.93 10.09 18.51
C GLY A 128 2.72 8.74 19.18
N VAL A 129 1.61 8.57 19.91
CA VAL A 129 1.26 7.29 20.54
C VAL A 129 1.00 6.21 19.49
N ALA A 130 0.25 6.53 18.43
CA ALA A 130 0.00 5.58 17.35
C ALA A 130 1.29 5.14 16.67
N LEU A 131 2.20 6.07 16.40
CA LEU A 131 3.51 5.77 15.83
C LEU A 131 4.34 4.87 16.76
N GLY A 132 4.37 5.16 18.06
CA GLY A 132 5.03 4.32 19.07
C GLY A 132 4.48 2.89 19.09
N LEU A 133 3.15 2.74 19.02
CA LEU A 133 2.51 1.42 18.96
C LEU A 133 2.81 0.68 17.65
N ILE A 134 2.90 1.41 16.53
CA ILE A 134 3.29 0.82 15.22
C ILE A 134 4.73 0.30 15.30
N ILE A 135 5.66 1.08 15.84
CA ILE A 135 7.07 0.67 15.97
C ILE A 135 7.18 -0.56 16.87
N LEU A 136 6.57 -0.53 18.04
CA LEU A 136 6.57 -1.67 18.96
C LEU A 136 5.92 -2.92 18.34
N GLY A 137 4.80 -2.73 17.64
CA GLY A 137 4.13 -3.81 16.91
C GLY A 137 5.00 -4.39 15.79
N ALA A 138 5.76 -3.56 15.09
CA ALA A 138 6.68 -3.99 14.05
C ALA A 138 7.83 -4.85 14.62
N GLU A 139 8.42 -4.44 15.76
CA GLU A 139 9.47 -5.23 16.43
C GLU A 139 8.95 -6.60 16.87
N ILE A 140 7.81 -6.63 17.58
CA ILE A 140 7.18 -7.89 18.02
C ILE A 140 6.85 -8.78 16.81
N PHE A 141 6.38 -8.19 15.72
CA PHE A 141 6.03 -8.91 14.50
C PHE A 141 7.27 -9.53 13.84
N VAL A 142 8.36 -8.77 13.70
CA VAL A 142 9.62 -9.26 13.11
C VAL A 142 10.18 -10.43 13.92
N ASP A 143 10.18 -10.31 15.25
CA ASP A 143 10.65 -11.40 16.14
C ASP A 143 9.76 -12.64 16.02
N ALA A 144 8.44 -12.47 16.00
CA ALA A 144 7.50 -13.58 15.85
C ALA A 144 7.67 -14.29 14.48
N VAL A 145 7.80 -13.51 13.40
CA VAL A 145 8.04 -14.04 12.04
C VAL A 145 9.33 -14.83 11.98
N SER A 146 10.42 -14.30 12.56
CA SER A 146 11.72 -14.97 12.61
C SER A 146 11.65 -16.29 13.37
N ASN A 147 11.02 -16.29 14.55
CA ASN A 147 10.90 -17.48 15.40
C ASN A 147 10.03 -18.58 14.75
N ILE A 148 8.89 -18.19 14.15
CA ILE A 148 7.99 -19.15 13.48
C ILE A 148 8.67 -19.71 12.22
N GLY A 149 9.33 -18.87 11.42
CA GLY A 149 10.06 -19.29 10.23
C GLY A 149 11.14 -20.33 10.58
N THR A 150 11.94 -20.05 11.62
CA THR A 150 12.99 -20.95 12.10
C THR A 150 12.39 -22.26 12.61
N ALA A 151 11.32 -22.21 13.40
CA ALA A 151 10.65 -23.39 13.92
C ALA A 151 10.01 -24.27 12.82
N ALA A 152 9.54 -23.64 11.74
CA ALA A 152 8.97 -24.33 10.57
C ALA A 152 10.03 -24.83 9.57
N GLY A 153 11.33 -24.54 9.80
CA GLY A 153 12.40 -24.87 8.86
C GLY A 153 12.33 -24.10 7.53
N ILE A 154 11.58 -22.99 7.50
CA ILE A 154 11.44 -22.14 6.31
C ILE A 154 12.52 -21.05 6.36
N PRO A 155 13.27 -20.83 5.26
CA PRO A 155 14.24 -19.74 5.21
C PRO A 155 13.60 -18.40 5.58
N PRO A 156 14.21 -17.57 6.46
CA PRO A 156 13.64 -16.33 6.94
C PRO A 156 13.23 -15.37 5.80
N LEU A 157 14.02 -15.34 4.73
CA LEU A 157 13.71 -14.53 3.54
C LEU A 157 12.41 -14.99 2.87
N ALA A 158 12.23 -16.28 2.63
CA ALA A 158 11.01 -16.82 2.00
C ALA A 158 9.78 -16.58 2.88
N PHE A 159 9.93 -16.78 4.21
CA PHE A 159 8.85 -16.54 5.16
C PHE A 159 8.48 -15.04 5.22
N SER A 160 9.47 -14.15 5.28
CA SER A 160 9.21 -12.70 5.28
C SER A 160 8.57 -12.24 3.97
N LEU A 161 9.00 -12.76 2.83
CA LEU A 161 8.40 -12.42 1.53
C LEU A 161 6.93 -12.87 1.39
N LEU A 162 6.50 -13.89 2.11
CA LEU A 162 5.12 -14.41 2.06
C LEU A 162 4.21 -13.83 3.14
N VAL A 163 4.71 -13.74 4.37
CA VAL A 163 3.89 -13.45 5.56
C VAL A 163 3.92 -11.97 5.95
N ALA A 164 5.10 -11.35 5.98
CA ALA A 164 5.23 -9.94 6.39
C ALA A 164 4.30 -9.02 5.61
N PRO A 165 4.23 -9.15 4.32
CA PRO A 165 3.38 -8.34 3.50
C PRO A 165 1.88 -8.55 3.73
N LEU A 166 1.46 -9.77 4.03
CA LEU A 166 0.06 -10.03 4.37
C LEU A 166 -0.34 -9.24 5.62
N ALA A 167 0.50 -9.28 6.66
CA ALA A 167 0.19 -8.65 7.93
C ALA A 167 0.27 -7.11 7.87
N THR A 168 1.28 -6.56 7.18
CA THR A 168 1.49 -5.11 7.12
C THR A 168 0.47 -4.39 6.25
N GLU A 169 -0.08 -5.05 5.22
CA GLU A 169 -1.03 -4.44 4.29
C GLU A 169 -2.51 -4.80 4.56
N LEU A 170 -2.81 -5.60 5.58
CA LEU A 170 -4.19 -5.92 5.93
C LEU A 170 -5.06 -4.69 6.22
N PRO A 171 -4.59 -3.65 6.96
CA PRO A 171 -5.39 -2.46 7.23
C PRO A 171 -5.84 -1.73 5.96
N GLU A 172 -4.93 -1.56 4.99
CA GLU A 172 -5.23 -0.91 3.71
C GLU A 172 -6.26 -1.70 2.91
N LYS A 173 -6.18 -3.04 2.97
CA LYS A 173 -7.15 -3.90 2.27
C LYS A 173 -8.54 -3.80 2.87
N PHE A 174 -8.66 -3.74 4.20
CA PHE A 174 -9.94 -3.53 4.86
C PHE A 174 -10.55 -2.16 4.51
N ASN A 175 -9.76 -1.10 4.52
CA ASN A 175 -10.22 0.22 4.11
C ASN A 175 -10.73 0.21 2.67
N SER A 176 -10.01 -0.44 1.77
CA SER A 176 -10.41 -0.54 0.37
C SER A 176 -11.73 -1.30 0.19
N VAL A 177 -12.00 -2.35 0.99
CA VAL A 177 -13.30 -3.05 0.98
C VAL A 177 -14.43 -2.12 1.43
N ILE A 178 -14.20 -1.31 2.47
CA ILE A 178 -15.17 -0.33 2.95
C ILE A 178 -15.49 0.71 1.86
N TRP A 179 -14.48 1.25 1.19
CA TRP A 179 -14.68 2.22 0.11
C TRP A 179 -15.39 1.60 -1.11
N VAL A 180 -15.04 0.37 -1.49
CA VAL A 180 -15.76 -0.37 -2.54
C VAL A 180 -17.24 -0.54 -2.20
N ARG A 181 -17.56 -0.87 -0.94
CA ARG A 181 -18.94 -0.94 -0.46
C ARG A 181 -19.68 0.39 -0.60
N ARG A 182 -18.99 1.50 -0.32
CA ARG A 182 -19.51 2.88 -0.42
C ARG A 182 -19.46 3.44 -1.85
N ARG A 183 -19.08 2.64 -2.86
CA ARG A 183 -18.86 3.05 -4.25
C ARG A 183 -17.82 4.14 -4.45
N LYS A 184 -16.88 4.29 -3.52
CA LYS A 184 -15.72 5.20 -3.62
C LYS A 184 -14.54 4.45 -4.25
N ASP A 185 -14.71 3.98 -5.48
CA ASP A 185 -13.74 3.08 -6.14
C ASP A 185 -12.41 3.78 -6.43
N THR A 186 -12.42 5.08 -6.71
CA THR A 186 -11.19 5.87 -6.87
C THR A 186 -10.37 5.87 -5.58
N LEU A 187 -11.00 6.03 -4.41
CA LEU A 187 -10.30 5.97 -3.12
C LEU A 187 -9.74 4.58 -2.85
N ALA A 188 -10.52 3.53 -3.14
CA ALA A 188 -10.08 2.16 -2.95
C ALA A 188 -8.87 1.82 -3.81
N MET A 189 -8.87 2.21 -5.08
CA MET A 189 -7.76 1.98 -6.00
C MET A 189 -6.58 2.91 -5.71
N GLY A 190 -6.83 4.19 -5.45
CA GLY A 190 -5.80 5.18 -5.13
C GLY A 190 -5.01 4.86 -3.87
N ASN A 191 -5.68 4.31 -2.84
CA ASN A 191 -5.00 3.81 -1.65
C ASN A 191 -3.95 2.73 -1.99
N MET A 192 -4.29 1.83 -2.91
CA MET A 192 -3.37 0.77 -3.32
C MET A 192 -2.28 1.28 -4.27
N THR A 193 -2.65 2.06 -5.29
CA THR A 193 -1.68 2.56 -6.27
C THR A 193 -0.77 3.62 -5.66
N GLY A 194 -1.27 4.47 -4.77
CA GLY A 194 -0.48 5.42 -3.99
C GLY A 194 0.50 4.72 -3.04
N ALA A 195 0.07 3.64 -2.36
CA ALA A 195 0.97 2.81 -1.56
C ALA A 195 2.09 2.19 -2.40
N MET A 196 1.81 1.76 -3.66
CA MET A 196 2.86 1.27 -4.57
C MET A 196 3.92 2.34 -4.86
N VAL A 197 3.50 3.58 -5.10
CA VAL A 197 4.43 4.71 -5.34
C VAL A 197 5.27 4.96 -4.09
N PHE A 198 4.65 5.04 -2.91
CA PHE A 198 5.35 5.22 -1.65
C PHE A 198 6.38 4.11 -1.40
N GLN A 199 5.96 2.86 -1.55
CA GLN A 199 6.80 1.68 -1.30
C GLN A 199 7.95 1.58 -2.30
N SER A 200 7.78 2.05 -3.53
CA SER A 200 8.86 2.10 -4.53
C SER A 200 9.85 3.24 -4.31
N ALA A 201 9.55 4.20 -3.45
CA ALA A 201 10.40 5.35 -3.14
C ALA A 201 11.04 5.25 -1.75
N PHE A 202 10.26 5.39 -0.67
CA PHE A 202 10.79 5.51 0.69
C PHE A 202 11.45 4.23 1.22
N PRO A 203 10.79 3.07 1.29
CA PRO A 203 11.43 1.83 1.74
C PRO A 203 12.63 1.44 0.89
N VAL A 204 12.55 1.64 -0.43
CA VAL A 204 13.68 1.41 -1.33
C VAL A 204 14.84 2.34 -0.99
N SER A 205 14.59 3.63 -0.76
CA SER A 205 15.64 4.59 -0.39
C SER A 205 16.33 4.20 0.91
N ILE A 206 15.58 3.74 1.91
CA ILE A 206 16.14 3.22 3.17
C ILE A 206 17.00 1.97 2.91
N GLY A 207 16.51 1.04 2.10
CA GLY A 207 17.25 -0.15 1.72
C GLY A 207 18.57 0.18 1.01
N LEU A 208 18.54 1.07 0.03
CA LEU A 208 19.74 1.54 -0.71
C LEU A 208 20.79 2.18 0.20
N LEU A 209 20.36 2.93 1.23
CA LEU A 209 21.25 3.61 2.17
C LEU A 209 21.87 2.67 3.19
N PHE A 210 21.09 1.74 3.76
CA PHE A 210 21.47 1.02 4.97
C PHE A 210 21.73 -0.46 4.76
N THR A 211 21.47 -1.02 3.56
CA THR A 211 21.71 -2.43 3.26
C THR A 211 22.57 -2.62 2.01
N PRO A 212 23.23 -3.79 1.84
CA PRO A 212 23.71 -4.19 0.54
C PRO A 212 22.49 -4.48 -0.35
N TRP A 213 22.15 -3.51 -1.22
CA TRP A 213 20.98 -3.60 -2.09
C TRP A 213 21.26 -4.56 -3.25
N GLU A 214 21.15 -5.86 -2.99
CA GLU A 214 21.41 -6.94 -3.94
C GLU A 214 20.14 -7.76 -4.15
N LEU A 215 19.74 -7.90 -5.41
CA LEU A 215 18.57 -8.70 -5.75
C LEU A 215 18.99 -10.15 -6.02
N HIS A 216 18.81 -11.00 -5.04
CA HIS A 216 18.94 -12.44 -5.20
C HIS A 216 17.79 -13.01 -6.04
N SER A 217 17.87 -14.26 -6.47
CA SER A 217 16.93 -14.88 -7.42
C SER A 217 15.47 -14.71 -7.04
N GLU A 218 15.11 -14.92 -5.78
CA GLU A 218 13.73 -14.83 -5.28
C GLU A 218 13.21 -13.39 -5.28
N ALA A 219 14.07 -12.45 -4.86
CA ALA A 219 13.74 -11.03 -4.86
C ALA A 219 13.62 -10.48 -6.30
N LEU A 220 14.50 -10.92 -7.20
CA LEU A 220 14.45 -10.52 -8.60
C LEU A 220 13.18 -11.02 -9.29
N VAL A 221 12.80 -12.29 -9.08
CA VAL A 221 11.55 -12.85 -9.61
C VAL A 221 10.35 -12.08 -9.05
N ALA A 222 10.32 -11.78 -7.73
CA ALA A 222 9.28 -10.97 -7.13
C ALA A 222 9.17 -9.58 -7.79
N ALA A 223 10.32 -8.95 -8.06
CA ALA A 223 10.39 -7.63 -8.68
C ALA A 223 9.87 -7.65 -10.12
N ILE A 224 10.30 -8.62 -10.92
CA ILE A 224 9.84 -8.79 -12.31
C ILE A 224 8.34 -9.02 -12.35
N VAL A 225 7.82 -9.92 -11.52
CA VAL A 225 6.38 -10.23 -11.47
C VAL A 225 5.57 -9.00 -11.03
N ALA A 226 6.08 -8.19 -10.09
CA ALA A 226 5.44 -6.95 -9.67
C ALA A 226 5.39 -5.91 -10.81
N LEU A 227 6.48 -5.75 -11.56
CA LEU A 227 6.55 -4.87 -12.73
C LEU A 227 5.59 -5.32 -13.84
N LEU A 228 5.52 -6.63 -14.12
CA LEU A 228 4.59 -7.18 -15.10
C LEU A 228 3.14 -6.93 -14.68
N ALA A 229 2.80 -7.19 -13.43
CA ALA A 229 1.46 -6.96 -12.90
C ALA A 229 1.06 -5.48 -12.98
N GLY A 230 1.94 -4.57 -12.57
CA GLY A 230 1.73 -3.13 -12.68
C GLY A 230 1.61 -2.66 -14.15
N SER A 231 2.43 -3.23 -15.04
CA SER A 231 2.39 -2.93 -16.47
C SER A 231 1.07 -3.37 -17.12
N VAL A 232 0.56 -4.55 -16.74
CA VAL A 232 -0.74 -5.04 -17.25
C VAL A 232 -1.87 -4.10 -16.79
N LEU A 233 -1.88 -3.66 -15.55
CA LEU A 233 -2.87 -2.69 -15.06
C LEU A 233 -2.76 -1.35 -15.81
N TYR A 234 -1.54 -0.81 -15.92
CA TYR A 234 -1.28 0.45 -16.61
C TYR A 234 -1.71 0.40 -18.08
N LEU A 235 -1.30 -0.62 -18.80
CA LEU A 235 -1.64 -0.79 -20.21
C LEU A 235 -3.14 -1.02 -20.43
N THR A 236 -3.77 -1.81 -19.58
CA THR A 236 -5.22 -2.01 -19.66
C THR A 236 -5.97 -0.71 -19.45
N LEU A 237 -5.59 0.06 -18.43
CA LEU A 237 -6.22 1.35 -18.17
C LEU A 237 -5.94 2.36 -19.30
N ARG A 238 -4.76 2.30 -19.90
CA ARG A 238 -4.39 3.15 -21.03
C ARG A 238 -5.17 2.81 -22.31
N ILE A 239 -5.36 1.52 -22.59
CA ILE A 239 -6.00 1.05 -23.84
C ILE A 239 -7.52 1.03 -23.70
N ARG A 240 -8.04 0.43 -22.64
CA ARG A 240 -9.48 0.21 -22.44
C ARG A 240 -10.18 1.35 -21.69
N GLY A 241 -9.41 2.21 -21.00
CA GLY A 241 -9.93 3.33 -20.23
C GLY A 241 -10.66 2.96 -18.95
N LYS A 242 -10.74 1.67 -18.59
CA LYS A 242 -11.53 1.17 -17.48
C LYS A 242 -10.90 -0.08 -16.85
N LEU A 243 -11.18 -0.28 -15.58
CA LEU A 243 -10.83 -1.49 -14.83
C LEU A 243 -12.11 -2.23 -14.44
N THR A 244 -12.05 -3.55 -14.52
CA THR A 244 -13.16 -4.42 -14.16
C THR A 244 -12.72 -5.45 -13.12
N ALA A 245 -13.63 -5.88 -12.27
CA ALA A 245 -13.34 -6.88 -11.24
C ALA A 245 -12.71 -8.18 -11.80
N PRO A 246 -13.16 -8.77 -12.93
CA PRO A 246 -12.50 -9.93 -13.50
C PRO A 246 -11.04 -9.67 -13.88
N LEU A 247 -10.71 -8.47 -14.39
CA LEU A 247 -9.33 -8.11 -14.71
C LEU A 247 -8.46 -8.02 -13.45
N LEU A 248 -9.00 -7.44 -12.38
CA LEU A 248 -8.29 -7.37 -11.11
C LEU A 248 -8.09 -8.76 -10.49
N LEU A 249 -9.01 -9.73 -10.70
CA LEU A 249 -8.82 -11.12 -10.30
C LEU A 249 -7.64 -11.77 -11.02
N ILE A 250 -7.43 -11.46 -12.30
CA ILE A 250 -6.29 -11.98 -13.09
C ILE A 250 -4.96 -11.57 -12.45
N GLN A 251 -4.90 -10.43 -11.75
CA GLN A 251 -3.70 -10.04 -11.01
C GLN A 251 -3.30 -11.08 -9.94
N GLY A 252 -4.26 -11.85 -9.42
CA GLY A 252 -3.97 -12.95 -8.50
C GLY A 252 -3.12 -14.05 -9.11
N VAL A 253 -3.16 -14.24 -10.41
CA VAL A 253 -2.31 -15.22 -11.11
C VAL A 253 -0.83 -14.91 -10.89
N PHE A 254 -0.45 -13.62 -10.96
CA PHE A 254 0.93 -13.20 -10.69
C PHE A 254 1.37 -13.57 -9.27
N TYR A 255 0.47 -13.44 -8.29
CA TYR A 255 0.76 -13.85 -6.91
C TYR A 255 0.93 -15.36 -6.79
N VAL A 256 0.02 -16.14 -7.39
CA VAL A 256 0.06 -17.61 -7.36
C VAL A 256 1.34 -18.13 -8.04
N VAL A 257 1.71 -17.57 -9.18
CA VAL A 257 2.95 -17.92 -9.90
C VAL A 257 4.17 -17.65 -9.03
N TYR A 258 4.21 -16.51 -8.36
CA TYR A 258 5.31 -16.19 -7.46
C TYR A 258 5.39 -17.12 -6.26
N VAL A 259 4.26 -17.37 -5.57
CA VAL A 259 4.21 -18.31 -4.44
C VAL A 259 4.64 -19.72 -4.88
N GLY A 260 4.13 -20.18 -6.02
CA GLY A 260 4.55 -21.46 -6.62
C GLY A 260 6.05 -21.52 -6.85
N TYR A 261 6.64 -20.46 -7.39
CA TYR A 261 8.10 -20.38 -7.58
C TYR A 261 8.86 -20.45 -6.25
N VAL A 262 8.44 -19.70 -5.22
CA VAL A 262 9.09 -19.72 -3.90
C VAL A 262 9.01 -21.11 -3.29
N LEU A 263 7.85 -21.77 -3.37
CA LEU A 263 7.66 -23.13 -2.84
C LEU A 263 8.54 -24.18 -3.53
N THR A 264 8.94 -23.98 -4.78
CA THR A 264 9.91 -24.89 -5.47
C THR A 264 11.35 -24.70 -5.01
N LYS A 265 11.62 -23.66 -4.22
CA LYS A 265 12.96 -23.33 -3.68
C LYS A 265 13.12 -23.69 -2.20
N LEU A 266 12.02 -24.04 -1.53
CA LEU A 266 12.00 -24.59 -0.17
C LEU A 266 12.29 -26.09 -0.20
#